data_95dc3e5be9898eba7b5527f3076e6993
#
_entry.id   95dc3e5be9898eba7b5527f3076e6993
#
_cell.length_a   1.000
_cell.length_b   1.000
_cell.length_c   1.000
_cell.angle_alpha   90.00
_cell.angle_beta   90.00
_cell.angle_gamma   90.00
#
_symmetry.space_group_name_H-M   'P 1'
#
loop_
_entity.id
_entity.type
_entity.pdbx_description
1 polymer ?
#
loop_
_entity_poly.entity_id
_entity_poly.type
_entity_poly.pdbx_seq_one_letter_code
_entity_poly.pdbx_strand_id
1 'polypeptide(L)'
;MLKGANQVMVNKMTADFIAEAKKATLESKFAGFGYEAIVDGIAELNLEDESKVFVVIPNAWKADLRKDDDYKSARMGEVIYNGQVGTICGIPVIATKALTDTAFVMTAEAVKLLMEEDVEVEQDRDIETKINTVVLSTYYICALVDATKICKLTANA
;
A
#
# COMPACT_ATOMS: atom_id res chain seq x y z
N MET A 1 18.67 8.71 16.23
CA MET A 1 19.15 8.83 14.83
C MET A 1 18.76 7.65 13.96
N LEU A 2 19.06 6.41 14.31
CA LEU A 2 18.73 5.20 13.52
C LEU A 2 17.25 5.06 13.13
N LYS A 3 16.32 5.40 14.03
CA LYS A 3 14.87 5.34 13.73
C LYS A 3 14.45 6.27 12.57
N GLY A 4 15.06 7.44 12.47
CA GLY A 4 14.75 8.38 11.39
C GLY A 4 15.27 7.89 10.04
N ALA A 5 16.49 7.38 10.00
CA ALA A 5 17.09 6.87 8.78
C ALA A 5 16.35 5.63 8.24
N ASN A 6 15.99 4.68 9.12
CA ASN A 6 15.14 3.55 8.75
C ASN A 6 13.78 4.01 8.20
N GLN A 7 13.16 5.02 8.80
CA GLN A 7 11.89 5.53 8.31
C GLN A 7 12.00 6.13 6.91
N VAL A 8 13.07 6.86 6.62
CA VAL A 8 13.32 7.42 5.28
C VAL A 8 13.50 6.30 4.26
N MET A 9 14.25 5.26 4.59
CA MET A 9 14.45 4.10 3.72
C MET A 9 13.13 3.37 3.43
N VAL A 10 12.34 3.06 4.45
CA VAL A 10 11.02 2.45 4.29
C VAL A 10 10.08 3.31 3.45
N ASN A 11 10.08 4.63 3.67
CA ASN A 11 9.28 5.55 2.87
C ASN A 11 9.70 5.53 1.39
N LYS A 12 11.00 5.45 1.11
CA LYS A 12 11.52 5.36 -0.26
C LYS A 12 11.10 4.04 -0.91
N MET A 13 11.28 2.90 -0.25
CA MET A 13 10.83 1.60 -0.74
C MET A 13 9.32 1.60 -1.03
N THR A 14 8.52 2.19 -0.14
CA THR A 14 7.07 2.31 -0.33
C THR A 14 6.73 3.18 -1.54
N ALA A 15 7.44 4.28 -1.74
CA ALA A 15 7.24 5.16 -2.89
C ALA A 15 7.58 4.44 -4.21
N ASP A 16 8.67 3.69 -4.25
CA ASP A 16 9.08 2.93 -5.42
C ASP A 16 8.09 1.78 -5.72
N PHE A 17 7.61 1.09 -4.69
CA PHE A 17 6.55 0.08 -4.82
C PHE A 17 5.27 0.68 -5.43
N ILE A 18 4.85 1.84 -4.95
CA ILE A 18 3.66 2.55 -5.46
C ILE A 18 3.88 3.03 -6.90
N ALA A 19 5.10 3.47 -7.25
CA ALA A 19 5.43 3.88 -8.61
C ALA A 19 5.29 2.71 -9.60
N GLU A 20 5.70 1.51 -9.19
CA GLU A 20 5.49 0.29 -9.98
C GLU A 20 4.02 -0.12 -10.04
N ALA A 21 3.30 -0.06 -8.92
CA ALA A 21 1.86 -0.35 -8.86
C ALA A 21 1.03 0.57 -9.77
N LYS A 22 1.41 1.83 -9.93
CA LYS A 22 0.75 2.78 -10.84
C LYS A 22 0.85 2.41 -12.32
N LYS A 23 1.76 1.52 -12.70
CA LYS A 23 1.88 0.99 -14.07
C LYS A 23 0.83 -0.07 -14.39
N ALA A 24 -0.04 -0.41 -13.42
CA ALA A 24 -1.15 -1.35 -13.63
C ALA A 24 -2.00 -0.95 -14.84
N THR A 25 -2.37 -1.95 -15.64
CA THR A 25 -3.18 -1.76 -16.85
C THR A 25 -4.67 -1.82 -16.58
N LEU A 26 -5.09 -2.59 -15.57
CA LEU A 26 -6.47 -2.67 -15.14
C LEU A 26 -6.84 -1.42 -14.35
N GLU A 27 -7.94 -0.78 -14.73
CA GLU A 27 -8.42 0.44 -14.08
C GLU A 27 -9.93 0.39 -13.91
N SER A 28 -10.38 0.58 -12.68
CA SER A 28 -11.79 0.79 -12.35
C SER A 28 -12.01 2.24 -11.94
N LYS A 29 -13.06 2.87 -12.47
CA LYS A 29 -13.37 4.29 -12.21
C LYS A 29 -14.63 4.39 -11.36
N PHE A 30 -14.58 5.27 -10.38
CA PHE A 30 -15.71 5.51 -9.47
C PHE A 30 -16.08 7.01 -9.42
N ALA A 31 -17.35 7.30 -9.16
CA ALA A 31 -17.85 8.67 -8.97
C ALA A 31 -17.66 9.15 -7.51
N GLY A 32 -17.76 8.23 -6.54
CA GLY A 32 -17.53 8.46 -5.12
C GLY A 32 -16.85 7.25 -4.51
N PHE A 33 -15.83 7.49 -3.68
CA PHE A 33 -15.13 6.39 -3.05
C PHE A 33 -15.95 5.82 -1.88
N GLY A 34 -16.27 4.53 -1.97
CA GLY A 34 -17.06 3.81 -0.98
C GLY A 34 -16.88 2.31 -1.10
N TYR A 35 -17.76 1.58 -0.45
CA TYR A 35 -17.81 0.12 -0.48
C TYR A 35 -17.92 -0.41 -1.91
N GLU A 36 -18.84 0.13 -2.72
CA GLU A 36 -19.08 -0.28 -4.10
C GLU A 36 -17.83 -0.17 -4.98
N ALA A 37 -17.08 0.94 -4.86
CA ALA A 37 -15.87 1.15 -5.66
C ALA A 37 -14.81 0.06 -5.42
N ILE A 38 -14.72 -0.47 -4.20
CA ILE A 38 -13.80 -1.55 -3.86
C ILE A 38 -14.32 -2.88 -4.41
N VAL A 39 -15.61 -3.14 -4.30
CA VAL A 39 -16.24 -4.36 -4.85
C VAL A 39 -16.06 -4.42 -6.37
N ASP A 40 -16.30 -3.31 -7.07
CA ASP A 40 -16.08 -3.22 -8.52
C ASP A 40 -14.61 -3.49 -8.89
N GLY A 41 -13.67 -2.95 -8.11
CA GLY A 41 -12.24 -3.22 -8.31
C GLY A 41 -11.84 -4.68 -8.07
N ILE A 42 -12.49 -5.36 -7.13
CA ILE A 42 -12.30 -6.80 -6.91
C ILE A 42 -12.85 -7.60 -8.09
N ALA A 43 -14.05 -7.25 -8.56
CA ALA A 43 -14.68 -7.90 -9.70
C ALA A 43 -13.85 -7.76 -10.98
N GLU A 44 -13.21 -6.61 -11.19
CA GLU A 44 -12.38 -6.36 -12.37
C GLU A 44 -11.12 -7.26 -12.40
N LEU A 45 -10.62 -7.70 -11.24
CA LEU A 45 -9.51 -8.66 -11.18
C LEU A 45 -9.89 -10.05 -11.68
N ASN A 46 -11.19 -10.42 -11.61
CA ASN A 46 -11.72 -11.70 -12.07
C ASN A 46 -10.91 -12.93 -11.61
N LEU A 47 -10.54 -12.95 -10.32
CA LEU A 47 -9.77 -14.03 -9.72
C LEU A 47 -10.69 -15.12 -9.17
N GLU A 48 -10.29 -16.38 -9.34
CA GLU A 48 -11.00 -17.53 -8.74
C GLU A 48 -10.74 -17.63 -7.21
N ASP A 49 -9.57 -17.20 -6.76
CA ASP A 49 -9.17 -17.20 -5.36
C ASP A 49 -8.85 -15.78 -4.88
N GLU A 50 -9.74 -15.22 -4.07
CA GLU A 50 -9.63 -13.88 -3.50
C GLU A 50 -8.89 -13.87 -2.15
N SER A 51 -8.50 -15.02 -1.60
CA SER A 51 -7.93 -15.13 -0.26
C SER A 51 -6.62 -14.35 -0.08
N LYS A 52 -5.89 -14.09 -1.16
CA LYS A 52 -4.61 -13.37 -1.19
C LYS A 52 -4.73 -11.93 -1.65
N VAL A 53 -5.95 -11.45 -1.91
CA VAL A 53 -6.21 -10.08 -2.32
C VAL A 53 -6.17 -9.16 -1.10
N PHE A 54 -5.65 -7.96 -1.28
CA PHE A 54 -5.72 -6.87 -0.32
C PHE A 54 -5.92 -5.54 -1.03
N VAL A 55 -6.48 -4.59 -0.31
CA VAL A 55 -6.78 -3.25 -0.82
C VAL A 55 -5.90 -2.23 -0.15
N VAL A 56 -5.27 -1.36 -0.93
CA VAL A 56 -4.46 -0.25 -0.43
C VAL A 56 -5.12 1.06 -0.81
N ILE A 57 -5.48 1.85 0.20
CA ILE A 57 -6.18 3.12 0.01
C ILE A 57 -5.37 4.32 0.52
N PRO A 58 -5.59 5.52 -0.02
CA PRO A 58 -5.10 6.75 0.58
C PRO A 58 -5.64 6.95 2.00
N ASN A 59 -4.83 7.49 2.87
CA ASN A 59 -5.26 7.75 4.25
C ASN A 59 -6.42 8.76 4.33
N ALA A 60 -6.53 9.67 3.38
CA ALA A 60 -7.63 10.63 3.28
C ALA A 60 -8.99 9.94 3.06
N TRP A 61 -9.04 8.90 2.25
CA TRP A 61 -10.27 8.19 1.90
C TRP A 61 -10.84 7.30 3.00
N LYS A 62 -10.10 7.11 4.09
CA LYS A 62 -10.64 6.43 5.29
C LYS A 62 -11.92 7.06 5.83
N ALA A 63 -12.00 8.38 5.76
CA ALA A 63 -13.15 9.09 6.28
C ALA A 63 -14.41 8.82 5.44
N ASP A 64 -14.24 8.77 4.13
CA ASP A 64 -15.33 8.53 3.20
C ASP A 64 -15.84 7.10 3.32
N LEU A 65 -14.93 6.12 3.39
CA LEU A 65 -15.29 4.73 3.64
C LEU A 65 -16.03 4.53 4.98
N ARG A 66 -15.61 5.23 6.03
CA ARG A 66 -16.29 5.16 7.35
C ARG A 66 -17.66 5.82 7.39
N LYS A 67 -17.96 6.74 6.47
CA LYS A 67 -19.27 7.38 6.34
C LYS A 67 -20.23 6.56 5.49
N ASP A 68 -19.71 5.68 4.67
CA ASP A 68 -20.48 4.80 3.81
C ASP A 68 -21.38 3.87 4.64
N ASP A 69 -22.66 3.86 4.33
CA ASP A 69 -23.65 3.11 5.10
C ASP A 69 -23.60 1.60 4.81
N ASP A 70 -23.22 1.22 3.60
CA ASP A 70 -23.04 -0.19 3.22
C ASP A 70 -21.83 -0.78 3.95
N TYR A 71 -20.74 -0.01 4.03
CA TYR A 71 -19.58 -0.39 4.81
C TYR A 71 -19.88 -0.54 6.30
N LYS A 72 -20.67 0.36 6.88
CA LYS A 72 -21.10 0.28 8.28
C LYS A 72 -21.97 -0.95 8.53
N SER A 73 -22.91 -1.23 7.62
CA SER A 73 -23.84 -2.34 7.73
C SER A 73 -23.11 -3.68 7.63
N ALA A 74 -22.15 -3.81 6.74
CA ALA A 74 -21.32 -5.00 6.57
C ALA A 74 -20.43 -5.31 7.79
N ARG A 75 -20.17 -4.32 8.64
CA ARG A 75 -19.25 -4.41 9.78
C ARG A 75 -19.90 -4.38 11.16
N MET A 76 -21.19 -4.61 11.25
CA MET A 76 -21.88 -4.67 12.56
C MET A 76 -21.26 -5.75 13.47
N GLY A 77 -20.58 -5.29 14.54
CA GLY A 77 -19.95 -6.16 15.54
C GLY A 77 -18.43 -6.39 15.37
N GLU A 78 -17.79 -5.86 14.35
CA GLU A 78 -16.34 -5.97 14.17
C GLU A 78 -15.57 -4.93 15.00
N VAL A 79 -14.64 -5.38 15.83
CA VAL A 79 -13.76 -4.49 16.61
C VAL A 79 -12.48 -4.26 15.80
N ILE A 80 -12.19 -2.98 15.49
CA ILE A 80 -11.01 -2.61 14.69
C ILE A 80 -9.81 -2.43 15.62
N TYR A 81 -8.79 -3.26 15.45
CA TYR A 81 -7.50 -3.12 16.12
C TYR A 81 -6.40 -2.70 15.11
N ASN A 82 -5.39 -1.98 15.61
CA ASN A 82 -4.10 -1.75 14.94
C ASN A 82 -4.13 -0.98 13.60
N GLY A 83 -4.96 0.05 13.44
CA GLY A 83 -4.87 0.94 12.29
C GLY A 83 -5.32 0.33 10.95
N GLN A 84 -5.75 -0.91 10.93
CA GLN A 84 -6.48 -1.47 9.78
C GLN A 84 -7.81 -0.74 9.63
N VAL A 85 -8.22 -0.49 8.42
CA VAL A 85 -9.54 0.08 8.16
C VAL A 85 -10.62 -0.98 8.30
N GLY A 86 -10.25 -2.24 8.25
CA GLY A 86 -11.09 -3.42 8.39
C GLY A 86 -11.04 -4.32 7.16
N THR A 87 -12.05 -5.15 7.01
CA THR A 87 -12.20 -6.05 5.87
C THR A 87 -13.42 -5.64 5.05
N ILE A 88 -13.35 -5.79 3.74
CA ILE A 88 -14.47 -5.66 2.80
C ILE A 88 -14.54 -6.96 2.02
N CYS A 89 -15.68 -7.62 2.03
CA CYS A 89 -15.85 -8.98 1.44
C CYS A 89 -14.81 -10.01 1.96
N GLY A 90 -14.36 -9.87 3.22
CA GLY A 90 -13.29 -10.71 3.77
C GLY A 90 -11.86 -10.27 3.39
N ILE A 91 -11.71 -9.26 2.52
CA ILE A 91 -10.44 -8.76 2.02
C ILE A 91 -9.92 -7.63 2.92
N PRO A 92 -8.68 -7.68 3.39
CA PRO A 92 -8.13 -6.64 4.26
C PRO A 92 -7.90 -5.32 3.52
N VAL A 93 -8.29 -4.21 4.15
CA VAL A 93 -8.08 -2.85 3.65
C VAL A 93 -7.00 -2.16 4.45
N ILE A 94 -5.95 -1.72 3.78
CA ILE A 94 -4.78 -1.05 4.34
C ILE A 94 -4.76 0.40 3.87
N ALA A 95 -4.54 1.33 4.77
CA ALA A 95 -4.42 2.73 4.39
C ALA A 95 -2.99 3.24 4.55
N THR A 96 -2.52 3.98 3.56
CA THR A 96 -1.20 4.57 3.54
C THR A 96 -1.23 6.06 3.27
N LYS A 97 -0.21 6.78 3.79
CA LYS A 97 0.00 8.20 3.48
C LYS A 97 0.74 8.42 2.17
N ALA A 98 1.33 7.38 1.61
CA ALA A 98 2.11 7.47 0.39
C ALA A 98 1.25 7.56 -0.88
N LEU A 99 -0.07 7.33 -0.75
CA LEU A 99 -1.06 7.50 -1.81
C LEU A 99 -1.88 8.77 -1.58
N THR A 100 -2.26 9.45 -2.67
CA THR A 100 -3.12 10.65 -2.67
C THR A 100 -4.42 10.43 -3.44
N ASP A 101 -4.34 10.06 -4.71
CA ASP A 101 -5.47 10.13 -5.65
C ASP A 101 -5.83 8.77 -6.27
N THR A 102 -5.16 7.71 -5.85
CA THR A 102 -5.39 6.37 -6.37
C THR A 102 -5.43 5.35 -5.25
N ALA A 103 -6.26 4.32 -5.40
CA ALA A 103 -6.19 3.13 -4.56
C ALA A 103 -5.86 1.92 -5.44
N PHE A 104 -5.48 0.83 -4.82
CA PHE A 104 -5.14 -0.41 -5.52
C PHE A 104 -5.84 -1.58 -4.85
N VAL A 105 -6.40 -2.44 -5.69
CA VAL A 105 -6.82 -3.79 -5.32
C VAL A 105 -5.83 -4.74 -5.95
N MET A 106 -5.09 -5.51 -5.16
CA MET A 106 -4.00 -6.32 -5.69
C MET A 106 -3.77 -7.59 -4.87
N THR A 107 -3.09 -8.55 -5.49
CA THR A 107 -2.51 -9.69 -4.78
C THR A 107 -1.05 -9.42 -4.42
N ALA A 108 -0.53 -10.16 -3.44
CA ALA A 108 0.89 -10.07 -3.06
C ALA A 108 1.86 -10.48 -4.19
N GLU A 109 1.35 -11.11 -5.24
CA GLU A 109 2.13 -11.58 -6.38
C GLU A 109 2.26 -10.53 -7.49
N ALA A 110 1.40 -9.49 -7.49
CA ALA A 110 1.35 -8.48 -8.55
C ALA A 110 2.63 -7.63 -8.61
N VAL A 111 3.09 -7.15 -7.48
CA VAL A 111 4.31 -6.34 -7.37
C VAL A 111 5.25 -7.01 -6.37
N LYS A 112 6.49 -7.21 -6.78
CA LYS A 112 7.52 -7.81 -5.92
C LYS A 112 8.60 -6.80 -5.57
N LEU A 113 8.98 -6.80 -4.31
CA LEU A 113 10.18 -6.17 -3.80
C LEU A 113 11.25 -7.26 -3.68
N LEU A 114 12.29 -7.17 -4.48
CA LEU A 114 13.45 -8.07 -4.44
C LEU A 114 14.60 -7.31 -3.79
N MET A 115 15.16 -7.86 -2.72
CA MET A 115 16.33 -7.32 -2.04
C MET A 115 17.53 -8.18 -2.42
N GLU A 116 18.58 -7.53 -2.89
CA GLU A 116 19.86 -8.19 -3.18
C GLU A 116 20.68 -8.34 -1.90
N GLU A 117 20.66 -7.28 -1.05
CA GLU A 117 21.33 -7.27 0.23
C GLU A 117 20.40 -6.71 1.31
N ASP A 118 20.51 -7.27 2.50
CA ASP A 118 19.86 -6.73 3.69
C ASP A 118 20.41 -5.34 4.03
N VAL A 119 19.70 -4.63 4.90
CA VAL A 119 20.12 -3.30 5.34
C VAL A 119 21.47 -3.39 6.06
N GLU A 120 22.50 -2.85 5.45
CA GLU A 120 23.82 -2.71 6.03
C GLU A 120 23.90 -1.39 6.81
N VAL A 121 24.50 -1.44 7.99
CA VAL A 121 24.68 -0.28 8.87
C VAL A 121 26.16 -0.06 9.09
N GLU A 122 26.70 1.00 8.53
CA GLU A 122 28.07 1.44 8.75
C GLU A 122 28.11 2.62 9.71
N GLN A 123 29.05 2.60 10.62
CA GLN A 123 29.27 3.69 11.56
C GLN A 123 30.72 4.15 11.48
N ASP A 124 30.91 5.44 11.22
CA ASP A 124 32.19 6.09 11.27
C ASP A 124 32.18 7.20 12.33
N ARG A 125 33.27 7.28 13.06
CA ARG A 125 33.49 8.31 14.08
C ARG A 125 34.68 9.17 13.72
N ASP A 126 34.39 10.39 13.33
CA ASP A 126 35.43 11.41 13.17
C ASP A 126 35.91 11.92 14.54
N ILE A 127 37.20 11.71 14.82
CA ILE A 127 37.82 12.06 16.11
C ILE A 127 38.07 13.57 16.18
N GLU A 128 38.31 14.24 15.06
CA GLU A 128 38.65 15.67 15.01
C GLU A 128 37.40 16.54 15.23
N THR A 129 36.32 16.21 14.55
CA THR A 129 35.03 16.95 14.64
C THR A 129 34.08 16.38 15.70
N LYS A 130 34.39 15.21 16.28
CA LYS A 130 33.55 14.46 17.23
C LYS A 130 32.15 14.14 16.68
N ILE A 131 32.04 14.03 15.37
CA ILE A 131 30.79 13.66 14.70
C ILE A 131 30.76 12.14 14.51
N ASN A 132 29.61 11.51 14.82
CA ASN A 132 29.33 10.13 14.46
C ASN A 132 28.47 10.13 13.22
N THR A 133 28.97 9.56 12.15
CA THR A 133 28.20 9.34 10.90
C THR A 133 27.71 7.92 10.87
N VAL A 134 26.41 7.73 10.64
CA VAL A 134 25.80 6.42 10.45
C VAL A 134 25.21 6.38 9.05
N VAL A 135 25.68 5.45 8.24
CA VAL A 135 25.20 5.21 6.88
C VAL A 135 24.40 3.92 6.87
N LEU A 136 23.21 3.96 6.29
CA LEU A 136 22.40 2.80 6.00
C LEU A 136 22.35 2.61 4.48
N SER A 137 22.75 1.44 4.02
CA SER A 137 22.69 1.06 2.62
C SER A 137 21.87 -0.21 2.43
N THR A 138 21.18 -0.30 1.31
CA THR A 138 20.47 -1.51 0.86
C THR A 138 20.34 -1.48 -0.65
N TYR A 139 20.37 -2.63 -1.25
CA TYR A 139 20.16 -2.82 -2.69
C TYR A 139 18.86 -3.58 -2.90
N TYR A 140 17.92 -2.95 -3.57
CA TYR A 140 16.60 -3.55 -3.85
C TYR A 140 16.07 -3.11 -5.21
N ILE A 141 15.14 -3.86 -5.73
CA ILE A 141 14.35 -3.51 -6.92
C ILE A 141 12.88 -3.78 -6.65
N CYS A 142 12.02 -2.84 -7.02
CA CYS A 142 10.58 -3.06 -7.10
C CYS A 142 10.21 -3.31 -8.56
N ALA A 143 9.42 -4.32 -8.83
CA ALA A 143 8.96 -4.64 -10.17
C ALA A 143 7.50 -5.08 -10.18
N LEU A 144 6.73 -4.56 -11.12
CA LEU A 144 5.42 -5.09 -11.48
C LEU A 144 5.62 -6.40 -12.25
N VAL A 145 5.26 -7.51 -11.61
CA VAL A 145 5.48 -8.86 -12.17
C VAL A 145 4.25 -9.33 -12.93
N ASP A 146 3.07 -9.06 -12.42
CA ASP A 146 1.82 -9.49 -13.04
C ASP A 146 0.79 -8.35 -13.01
N ALA A 147 0.59 -7.75 -14.18
CA ALA A 147 -0.34 -6.65 -14.35
C ALA A 147 -1.81 -7.08 -14.31
N THR A 148 -2.10 -8.37 -14.43
CA THR A 148 -3.47 -8.91 -14.36
C THR A 148 -3.97 -9.09 -12.93
N LYS A 149 -3.06 -9.06 -11.96
CA LYS A 149 -3.33 -9.25 -10.53
C LYS A 149 -3.36 -7.94 -9.72
N ILE A 150 -3.45 -6.82 -10.41
CA ILE A 150 -3.56 -5.49 -9.80
C ILE A 150 -4.55 -4.64 -10.59
N CYS A 151 -5.51 -4.05 -9.89
CA CYS A 151 -6.45 -3.08 -10.43
C CYS A 151 -6.27 -1.74 -9.73
N LYS A 152 -6.20 -0.68 -10.52
CA LYS A 152 -6.08 0.70 -10.05
C LYS A 152 -7.47 1.33 -9.98
N LEU A 153 -7.81 1.88 -8.81
CA LEU A 153 -9.04 2.62 -8.59
C LEU A 153 -8.77 4.12 -8.71
N THR A 154 -9.46 4.78 -9.63
CA THR A 154 -9.33 6.22 -9.87
C THR A 154 -10.69 6.91 -9.85
N ALA A 155 -10.72 8.15 -9.37
CA ALA A 155 -11.94 8.95 -9.43
C ALA A 155 -12.27 9.33 -10.88
N ASN A 156 -13.54 9.33 -11.23
CA ASN A 156 -14.01 9.95 -12.47
C ASN A 156 -13.67 11.43 -12.46
N ALA A 157 -13.05 11.90 -13.54
CA ALA A 157 -12.76 13.32 -13.73
C ALA A 157 -14.04 14.11 -14.02
#